data_2ce6a1dec9593ae596a6c91a8edb83d4
#
_entry.id   2ce6a1dec9593ae596a6c91a8edb83d4
#
_cell.length_a   1.000
_cell.length_b   1.000
_cell.length_c   1.000
_cell.angle_alpha   90.00
_cell.angle_beta   90.00
_cell.angle_gamma   90.00
#
_symmetry.space_group_name_H-M   'P 1'
#
loop_
_entity.id
_entity.type
_entity.pdbx_description
1 polymer ?
#
loop_
_entity_poly.entity_id
_entity_poly.type
_entity_poly.pdbx_seq_one_letter_code
_entity_poly.pdbx_strand_id
1 'polypeptide(L)'
;MDNASLYPILLLILGIFIFAATYFLKGNGYLAVYIAGLVIGNAKFSHKRTSMKFMDGFAWMSQILLFLTLGLLVNPAELIPVLVPAVIVSFFLILVGRPLTVFLTLAPFRKIGFKDKLYVSWVGLRGAVPIIFAILPLAAGIPDARWIFNMVFVITIVSLLVQGTSLPLVAKWLKLADKPSKFKAFEDFDVEFSEEIKSAMTEIEISEETQKYGKNLIEMPLPDKTLVVMVKRDEQYFVPTGQTALYAGDKLLVISDDEEALRETYTNMGIYDFTYQRNR
;
A
#
# COMPACT_ATOMS: atom_id res chain seq x y z
N MET A 1 -4.52 -26.17 -12.63
CA MET A 1 -3.06 -25.94 -12.59
C MET A 1 -2.71 -25.93 -11.11
N ASP A 2 -2.00 -26.96 -10.64
CA ASP A 2 -1.73 -27.13 -9.20
C ASP A 2 -0.49 -26.36 -8.71
N ASN A 3 0.18 -25.61 -9.59
CA ASN A 3 1.39 -24.88 -9.26
C ASN A 3 1.10 -23.38 -9.10
N ALA A 4 1.10 -22.92 -7.86
CA ALA A 4 0.85 -21.51 -7.49
C ALA A 4 1.82 -20.52 -8.15
N SER A 5 3.06 -20.93 -8.43
CA SER A 5 4.10 -20.08 -9.01
C SER A 5 3.86 -19.75 -10.48
N LEU A 6 3.02 -20.49 -11.19
CA LEU A 6 2.72 -20.22 -12.60
C LEU A 6 1.75 -19.05 -12.80
N TYR A 7 0.88 -18.76 -11.82
CA TYR A 7 -0.09 -17.66 -11.93
C TYR A 7 0.54 -16.28 -12.08
N PRO A 8 1.55 -15.89 -11.26
CA PRO A 8 2.24 -14.61 -11.45
C PRO A 8 2.92 -14.48 -12.80
N ILE A 9 3.56 -15.56 -13.28
CA ILE A 9 4.24 -15.57 -14.58
C ILE A 9 3.22 -15.40 -15.71
N LEU A 10 2.08 -16.07 -15.64
CA LEU A 10 1.01 -15.94 -16.62
C LEU A 10 0.46 -14.52 -16.66
N LEU A 11 0.26 -13.88 -15.51
CA LEU A 11 -0.16 -12.48 -15.44
C LEU A 11 0.88 -11.53 -16.08
N LEU A 12 2.16 -11.78 -15.84
CA LEU A 12 3.24 -10.99 -16.44
C LEU A 12 3.21 -11.12 -17.97
N ILE A 13 3.13 -12.36 -18.48
CA ILE A 13 3.05 -12.64 -19.93
C ILE A 13 1.80 -11.99 -20.52
N LEU A 14 0.66 -12.08 -19.85
CA LEU A 14 -0.58 -11.45 -20.27
C LEU A 14 -0.43 -9.92 -20.37
N GLY A 15 0.20 -9.29 -19.37
CA GLY A 15 0.49 -7.85 -19.41
C GLY A 15 1.36 -7.45 -20.60
N ILE A 16 2.44 -8.20 -20.87
CA ILE A 16 3.31 -7.98 -22.02
C ILE A 16 2.55 -8.19 -23.34
N PHE A 17 1.71 -9.23 -23.41
CA PHE A 17 0.89 -9.50 -24.57
C PHE A 17 -0.11 -8.38 -24.86
N ILE A 18 -0.83 -7.90 -23.85
CA ILE A 18 -1.77 -6.77 -23.97
C ILE A 18 -1.04 -5.51 -24.45
N PHE A 19 0.13 -5.22 -23.89
CA PHE A 19 0.95 -4.10 -24.33
C PHE A 19 1.30 -4.21 -25.81
N ALA A 20 1.90 -5.36 -26.21
CA ALA A 20 2.34 -5.59 -27.57
C ALA A 20 1.20 -5.58 -28.58
N ALA A 21 0.09 -6.25 -28.28
CA ALA A 21 -1.09 -6.30 -29.14
C ALA A 21 -1.69 -4.89 -29.34
N THR A 22 -1.81 -4.11 -28.27
CA THR A 22 -2.33 -2.74 -28.34
C THR A 22 -1.38 -1.84 -29.14
N TYR A 23 -0.09 -1.98 -28.93
CA TYR A 23 0.93 -1.23 -29.67
C TYR A 23 0.90 -1.57 -31.18
N PHE A 24 0.75 -2.86 -31.51
CA PHE A 24 0.59 -3.31 -32.89
C PHE A 24 -0.62 -2.68 -33.58
N LEU A 25 -1.72 -2.52 -32.85
CA LEU A 25 -2.93 -1.82 -33.31
C LEU A 25 -2.80 -0.29 -33.28
N LYS A 26 -1.60 0.25 -33.08
CA LYS A 26 -1.30 1.69 -32.94
C LYS A 26 -2.05 2.37 -31.78
N GLY A 27 -2.47 1.60 -30.77
CA GLY A 27 -3.07 2.10 -29.54
C GLY A 27 -2.02 2.41 -28.44
N ASN A 28 -2.50 2.94 -27.31
CA ASN A 28 -1.65 3.19 -26.15
C ASN A 28 -1.52 1.94 -25.27
N GLY A 29 -0.40 1.20 -25.41
CA GLY A 29 -0.12 -0.02 -24.64
C GLY A 29 -0.03 0.20 -23.13
N TYR A 30 0.47 1.35 -22.67
CA TYR A 30 0.52 1.68 -21.24
C TYR A 30 -0.87 1.79 -20.61
N LEU A 31 -1.78 2.49 -21.30
CA LEU A 31 -3.16 2.62 -20.85
C LEU A 31 -3.88 1.26 -20.86
N ALA A 32 -3.64 0.44 -21.87
CA ALA A 32 -4.25 -0.89 -21.99
C ALA A 32 -3.83 -1.80 -20.83
N VAL A 33 -2.54 -1.85 -20.49
CA VAL A 33 -2.03 -2.64 -19.34
C VAL A 33 -2.57 -2.10 -18.02
N TYR A 34 -2.69 -0.78 -17.86
CA TYR A 34 -3.28 -0.17 -16.67
C TYR A 34 -4.74 -0.60 -16.49
N ILE A 35 -5.55 -0.54 -17.52
CA ILE A 35 -6.96 -0.98 -17.50
C ILE A 35 -7.04 -2.49 -17.20
N ALA A 36 -6.20 -3.30 -17.86
CA ALA A 36 -6.13 -4.74 -17.59
C ALA A 36 -5.78 -5.02 -16.13
N GLY A 37 -4.82 -4.29 -15.55
CA GLY A 37 -4.46 -4.37 -14.14
C GLY A 37 -5.62 -4.04 -13.20
N LEU A 38 -6.42 -3.02 -13.52
CA LEU A 38 -7.63 -2.69 -12.74
C LEU A 38 -8.68 -3.83 -12.81
N VAL A 39 -8.90 -4.40 -13.99
CA VAL A 39 -9.86 -5.50 -14.17
C VAL A 39 -9.41 -6.75 -13.40
N ILE A 40 -8.15 -7.15 -13.56
CA ILE A 40 -7.58 -8.33 -12.90
C ILE A 40 -7.50 -8.11 -11.39
N GLY A 41 -7.10 -6.91 -10.96
CA GLY A 41 -7.00 -6.56 -9.55
C GLY A 41 -8.34 -6.63 -8.80
N ASN A 42 -9.46 -6.36 -9.49
CA ASN A 42 -10.80 -6.49 -8.92
C ASN A 42 -11.42 -7.89 -9.10
N ALA A 43 -10.82 -8.75 -9.93
CA ALA A 43 -11.32 -10.09 -10.15
C ALA A 43 -10.92 -11.04 -9.00
N LYS A 44 -11.77 -12.04 -8.74
CA LYS A 44 -11.46 -13.15 -7.84
C LYS A 44 -10.85 -14.28 -8.66
N PHE A 45 -9.63 -14.69 -8.35
CA PHE A 45 -8.96 -15.83 -8.98
C PHE A 45 -8.06 -16.57 -7.99
N SER A 46 -7.77 -17.83 -8.30
CA SER A 46 -6.91 -18.68 -7.47
C SER A 46 -5.52 -18.07 -7.34
N HIS A 47 -4.92 -18.19 -6.14
CA HIS A 47 -3.57 -17.70 -5.83
C HIS A 47 -3.35 -16.18 -6.07
N LYS A 48 -4.43 -15.38 -6.01
CA LYS A 48 -4.37 -13.93 -6.20
C LYS A 48 -3.33 -13.27 -5.30
N ARG A 49 -3.29 -13.62 -4.00
CA ARG A 49 -2.37 -13.02 -3.03
C ARG A 49 -0.90 -13.26 -3.39
N THR A 50 -0.55 -14.52 -3.72
CA THR A 50 0.81 -14.87 -4.16
C THR A 50 1.18 -14.10 -5.42
N SER A 51 0.25 -13.99 -6.36
CA SER A 51 0.46 -13.23 -7.59
C SER A 51 0.67 -11.74 -7.33
N MET A 52 -0.10 -11.14 -6.42
CA MET A 52 0.05 -9.72 -6.06
C MET A 52 1.39 -9.46 -5.36
N LYS A 53 1.79 -10.29 -4.38
CA LYS A 53 3.12 -10.18 -3.73
C LYS A 53 4.27 -10.27 -4.75
N PHE A 54 4.18 -11.18 -5.72
CA PHE A 54 5.17 -11.29 -6.78
C PHE A 54 5.20 -10.03 -7.65
N MET A 55 4.02 -9.51 -8.05
CA MET A 55 3.92 -8.31 -8.86
C MET A 55 4.47 -7.08 -8.14
N ASP A 56 4.25 -6.96 -6.82
CA ASP A 56 4.82 -5.90 -6.01
C ASP A 56 6.35 -5.97 -6.00
N GLY A 57 6.93 -7.13 -5.75
CA GLY A 57 8.39 -7.33 -5.81
C GLY A 57 8.96 -7.04 -7.20
N PHE A 58 8.28 -7.50 -8.26
CA PHE A 58 8.66 -7.23 -9.64
C PHE A 58 8.57 -5.74 -9.99
N ALA A 59 7.55 -5.04 -9.51
CA ALA A 59 7.40 -3.60 -9.70
C ALA A 59 8.53 -2.81 -9.03
N TRP A 60 8.89 -3.17 -7.78
CA TRP A 60 10.04 -2.57 -7.09
C TRP A 60 11.36 -2.79 -7.83
N MET A 61 11.63 -4.03 -8.26
CA MET A 61 12.83 -4.34 -9.05
C MET A 61 12.87 -3.54 -10.36
N SER A 62 11.75 -3.51 -11.09
CA SER A 62 11.63 -2.76 -12.34
C SER A 62 11.82 -1.26 -12.13
N GLN A 63 11.32 -0.72 -11.04
CA GLN A 63 11.49 0.69 -10.68
C GLN A 63 12.96 1.03 -10.39
N ILE A 64 13.67 0.18 -9.65
CA ILE A 64 15.10 0.36 -9.37
C ILE A 64 15.89 0.33 -10.67
N LEU A 65 15.67 -0.67 -11.53
CA LEU A 65 16.34 -0.80 -12.82
C LEU A 65 16.04 0.40 -13.72
N LEU A 66 14.81 0.88 -13.74
CA LEU A 66 14.43 2.06 -14.52
C LEU A 66 15.20 3.30 -14.05
N PHE A 67 15.20 3.61 -12.76
CA PHE A 67 15.90 4.79 -12.26
C PHE A 67 17.43 4.68 -12.45
N LEU A 68 18.00 3.48 -12.31
CA LEU A 68 19.40 3.24 -12.59
C LEU A 68 19.72 3.52 -14.06
N THR A 69 18.93 2.97 -14.97
CA THR A 69 19.11 3.18 -16.42
C THR A 69 18.94 4.65 -16.79
N LEU A 70 17.95 5.33 -16.21
CA LEU A 70 17.73 6.75 -16.43
C LEU A 70 18.90 7.60 -15.91
N GLY A 71 19.44 7.25 -14.73
CA GLY A 71 20.63 7.93 -14.19
C GLY A 71 21.85 7.79 -15.09
N LEU A 72 22.03 6.63 -15.72
CA LEU A 72 23.12 6.39 -16.67
C LEU A 72 22.92 7.11 -18.02
N LEU A 73 21.69 7.37 -18.43
CA LEU A 73 21.35 8.07 -19.66
C LEU A 73 21.59 9.58 -19.58
N VAL A 74 21.59 10.14 -18.38
CA VAL A 74 21.72 11.57 -18.15
C VAL A 74 23.19 11.99 -18.17
N ASN A 75 23.51 13.03 -18.95
CA ASN A 75 24.80 13.70 -18.91
C ASN A 75 24.75 14.88 -17.92
N PRO A 76 25.51 14.85 -16.82
CA PRO A 76 25.47 15.90 -15.80
C PRO A 76 25.81 17.30 -16.36
N ALA A 77 26.66 17.40 -17.35
CA ALA A 77 27.02 18.69 -17.97
C ALA A 77 25.85 19.33 -18.69
N GLU A 78 24.93 18.54 -19.25
CA GLU A 78 23.74 19.03 -19.94
C GLU A 78 22.60 19.40 -18.98
N LEU A 79 22.70 19.03 -17.69
CA LEU A 79 21.74 19.43 -16.68
C LEU A 79 21.93 20.87 -16.18
N ILE A 80 23.18 21.37 -16.22
CA ILE A 80 23.52 22.72 -15.70
C ILE A 80 22.63 23.82 -16.31
N PRO A 81 22.47 23.91 -17.64
CA PRO A 81 21.67 24.99 -18.26
C PRO A 81 20.17 24.85 -17.97
N VAL A 82 19.67 23.65 -17.70
CA VAL A 82 18.24 23.40 -17.41
C VAL A 82 17.91 23.43 -15.93
N LEU A 83 18.92 23.42 -15.04
CA LEU A 83 18.73 23.29 -13.59
C LEU A 83 17.85 24.41 -13.02
N VAL A 84 18.18 25.67 -13.30
CA VAL A 84 17.43 26.81 -12.74
C VAL A 84 15.98 26.83 -13.22
N PRO A 85 15.68 26.79 -14.53
CA PRO A 85 14.30 26.76 -14.99
C PRO A 85 13.55 25.51 -14.50
N ALA A 86 14.20 24.34 -14.43
CA ALA A 86 13.57 23.11 -13.94
C ALA A 86 13.20 23.20 -12.45
N VAL A 87 14.05 23.78 -11.62
CA VAL A 87 13.78 23.99 -10.19
C VAL A 87 12.61 24.96 -10.01
N ILE A 88 12.59 26.08 -10.74
CA ILE A 88 11.48 27.06 -10.69
C ILE A 88 10.16 26.39 -11.08
N VAL A 89 10.14 25.65 -12.19
CA VAL A 89 8.95 24.92 -12.65
C VAL A 89 8.54 23.85 -11.62
N SER A 90 9.51 23.14 -11.01
CA SER A 90 9.21 22.15 -9.97
C SER A 90 8.48 22.75 -8.80
N PHE A 91 9.00 23.84 -8.23
CA PHE A 91 8.37 24.53 -7.11
C PHE A 91 7.01 25.15 -7.48
N PHE A 92 6.88 25.73 -8.66
CA PHE A 92 5.60 26.20 -9.16
C PHE A 92 4.56 25.07 -9.22
N LEU A 93 4.96 23.93 -9.77
CA LEU A 93 4.05 22.78 -9.89
C LEU A 93 3.71 22.14 -8.53
N ILE A 94 4.64 22.13 -7.58
CA ILE A 94 4.41 21.60 -6.23
C ILE A 94 3.51 22.53 -5.41
N LEU A 95 3.80 23.85 -5.44
CA LEU A 95 3.16 24.81 -4.55
C LEU A 95 1.88 25.43 -5.13
N VAL A 96 1.76 25.51 -6.44
CA VAL A 96 0.64 26.16 -7.13
C VAL A 96 -0.14 25.17 -7.98
N GLY A 97 0.50 24.51 -8.93
CA GLY A 97 -0.17 23.67 -9.91
C GLY A 97 -0.96 22.53 -9.28
N ARG A 98 -0.34 21.80 -8.36
CA ARG A 98 -0.97 20.67 -7.66
C ARG A 98 -2.08 21.09 -6.69
N PRO A 99 -1.84 22.02 -5.76
CA PRO A 99 -2.92 22.50 -4.90
C PRO A 99 -4.11 23.02 -5.69
N LEU A 100 -3.87 23.84 -6.71
CA LEU A 100 -4.95 24.40 -7.55
C LEU A 100 -5.79 23.27 -8.17
N THR A 101 -5.16 22.29 -8.80
CA THR A 101 -5.88 21.16 -9.41
C THR A 101 -6.65 20.35 -8.38
N VAL A 102 -6.04 20.00 -7.25
CA VAL A 102 -6.69 19.19 -6.21
C VAL A 102 -7.87 19.93 -5.58
N PHE A 103 -7.71 21.22 -5.27
CA PHE A 103 -8.80 22.01 -4.72
C PHE A 103 -9.95 22.20 -5.69
N LEU A 104 -9.68 22.38 -6.99
CA LEU A 104 -10.70 22.50 -8.02
C LEU A 104 -11.44 21.16 -8.23
N THR A 105 -10.71 20.05 -8.35
CA THR A 105 -11.32 18.73 -8.61
C THR A 105 -12.07 18.16 -7.41
N LEU A 106 -11.58 18.41 -6.20
CA LEU A 106 -12.23 17.96 -4.97
C LEU A 106 -13.20 19.00 -4.37
N ALA A 107 -13.41 20.15 -5.04
CA ALA A 107 -14.38 21.16 -4.61
C ALA A 107 -15.81 20.59 -4.43
N PRO A 108 -16.34 19.73 -5.34
CA PRO A 108 -17.69 19.16 -5.20
C PRO A 108 -17.84 18.23 -4.01
N PHE A 109 -16.74 17.63 -3.54
CA PHE A 109 -16.76 16.64 -2.47
C PHE A 109 -16.64 17.32 -1.09
N ARG A 110 -17.78 17.72 -0.52
CA ARG A 110 -17.86 18.43 0.77
C ARG A 110 -17.43 17.61 1.98
N LYS A 111 -17.42 16.27 1.86
CA LYS A 111 -17.00 15.35 2.94
C LYS A 111 -15.50 15.36 3.18
N ILE A 112 -14.70 15.79 2.20
CA ILE A 112 -13.24 15.83 2.29
C ILE A 112 -12.82 17.16 2.93
N GLY A 113 -12.16 17.08 4.08
CA GLY A 113 -11.68 18.22 4.83
C GLY A 113 -10.59 19.04 4.11
N PHE A 114 -10.39 20.28 4.53
CA PHE A 114 -9.34 21.13 3.97
C PHE A 114 -7.93 20.53 4.16
N LYS A 115 -7.68 19.92 5.32
CA LYS A 115 -6.40 19.28 5.63
C LYS A 115 -6.12 18.08 4.73
N ASP A 116 -7.15 17.29 4.44
CA ASP A 116 -7.06 16.13 3.54
C ASP A 116 -6.73 16.58 2.13
N LYS A 117 -7.41 17.63 1.63
CA LYS A 117 -7.13 18.21 0.31
C LYS A 117 -5.70 18.75 0.23
N LEU A 118 -5.21 19.39 1.28
CA LEU A 118 -3.84 19.91 1.35
C LEU A 118 -2.82 18.76 1.34
N TYR A 119 -3.09 17.70 2.09
CA TYR A 119 -2.23 16.51 2.11
C TYR A 119 -2.22 15.80 0.75
N VAL A 120 -3.38 15.58 0.14
CA VAL A 120 -3.48 14.99 -1.22
C VAL A 120 -2.72 15.84 -2.25
N SER A 121 -2.76 17.18 -2.11
CA SER A 121 -1.95 18.08 -2.96
C SER A 121 -0.45 17.84 -2.79
N TRP A 122 -0.02 17.61 -1.57
CA TRP A 122 1.39 17.39 -1.25
C TRP A 122 1.90 16.00 -1.68
N VAL A 123 1.08 14.94 -1.51
CA VAL A 123 1.42 13.54 -1.86
C VAL A 123 1.63 13.33 -3.36
N GLY A 124 1.41 14.32 -4.19
CA GLY A 124 1.53 14.21 -5.64
C GLY A 124 2.94 13.96 -6.17
N LEU A 125 3.59 12.92 -5.67
CA LEU A 125 4.91 12.46 -6.14
C LEU A 125 4.90 12.21 -7.65
N ARG A 126 5.95 12.67 -8.31
CA ARG A 126 6.21 12.35 -9.71
C ARG A 126 7.09 11.13 -9.77
N GLY A 127 6.52 10.04 -10.30
CA GLY A 127 7.24 8.79 -10.50
C GLY A 127 7.96 8.73 -11.85
N ALA A 128 8.26 7.52 -12.28
CA ALA A 128 8.96 7.23 -13.52
C ALA A 128 8.18 7.60 -14.80
N VAL A 129 6.85 7.63 -14.74
CA VAL A 129 5.98 7.84 -15.92
C VAL A 129 6.27 9.12 -16.70
N PRO A 130 6.42 10.32 -16.08
CA PRO A 130 6.80 11.53 -16.81
C PRO A 130 8.12 11.39 -17.56
N ILE A 131 9.10 10.68 -16.97
CA ILE A 131 10.41 10.49 -17.60
C ILE A 131 10.30 9.52 -18.78
N ILE A 132 9.51 8.44 -18.65
CA ILE A 132 9.24 7.51 -19.75
C ILE A 132 8.63 8.26 -20.94
N PHE A 133 7.64 9.12 -20.68
CA PHE A 133 7.04 9.93 -21.75
C PHE A 133 8.03 10.95 -22.34
N ALA A 134 8.99 11.45 -21.58
CA ALA A 134 10.02 12.34 -22.10
C ALA A 134 11.06 11.62 -22.97
N ILE A 135 11.23 10.29 -22.82
CA ILE A 135 12.08 9.48 -23.69
C ILE A 135 11.46 9.31 -25.09
N LEU A 136 10.15 9.28 -25.24
CA LEU A 136 9.49 9.04 -26.52
C LEU A 136 9.88 10.08 -27.59
N PRO A 137 9.82 11.39 -27.34
CA PRO A 137 10.33 12.39 -28.26
C PRO A 137 11.83 12.23 -28.57
N LEU A 138 12.63 11.86 -27.55
CA LEU A 138 14.06 11.66 -27.70
C LEU A 138 14.34 10.47 -28.63
N ALA A 139 13.63 9.36 -28.47
CA ALA A 139 13.72 8.18 -29.32
C ALA A 139 13.23 8.44 -30.76
N ALA A 140 12.26 9.35 -30.91
CA ALA A 140 11.75 9.76 -32.22
C ALA A 140 12.66 10.78 -32.93
N GLY A 141 13.77 11.21 -32.32
CA GLY A 141 14.72 12.18 -32.92
C GLY A 141 14.15 13.59 -33.06
N ILE A 142 13.17 13.97 -32.24
CA ILE A 142 12.56 15.30 -32.30
C ILE A 142 13.61 16.36 -31.86
N PRO A 143 13.74 17.50 -32.57
CA PRO A 143 14.61 18.58 -32.15
C PRO A 143 14.30 19.03 -30.71
N ASP A 144 15.34 19.35 -29.93
CA ASP A 144 15.26 19.80 -28.54
C ASP A 144 14.65 18.79 -27.53
N ALA A 145 14.34 17.55 -27.97
CA ALA A 145 13.80 16.52 -27.09
C ALA A 145 14.72 16.22 -25.89
N ARG A 146 16.05 16.35 -26.09
CA ARG A 146 17.03 16.18 -25.00
C ARG A 146 16.89 17.25 -23.92
N TRP A 147 16.59 18.48 -24.29
CA TRP A 147 16.34 19.55 -23.35
C TRP A 147 15.06 19.27 -22.51
N ILE A 148 14.00 18.82 -23.20
CA ILE A 148 12.73 18.42 -22.53
C ILE A 148 12.98 17.26 -21.56
N PHE A 149 13.73 16.24 -22.00
CA PHE A 149 14.09 15.10 -21.16
C PHE A 149 14.85 15.51 -19.90
N ASN A 150 15.89 16.34 -20.05
CA ASN A 150 16.69 16.84 -18.94
C ASN A 150 15.84 17.69 -17.96
N MET A 151 14.94 18.53 -18.47
CA MET A 151 13.99 19.29 -17.66
C MET A 151 13.09 18.37 -16.84
N VAL A 152 12.44 17.39 -17.47
CA VAL A 152 11.53 16.46 -16.80
C VAL A 152 12.28 15.61 -15.77
N PHE A 153 13.51 15.20 -16.07
CA PHE A 153 14.37 14.47 -15.15
C PHE A 153 14.64 15.29 -13.88
N VAL A 154 15.13 16.53 -14.02
CA VAL A 154 15.39 17.41 -12.85
C VAL A 154 14.11 17.67 -12.06
N ILE A 155 12.98 17.96 -12.73
CA ILE A 155 11.68 18.17 -12.07
C ILE A 155 11.30 16.94 -11.25
N THR A 156 11.51 15.73 -11.78
CA THR A 156 11.17 14.49 -11.06
C THR A 156 12.07 14.26 -9.86
N ILE A 157 13.38 14.48 -9.99
CA ILE A 157 14.33 14.37 -8.87
C ILE A 157 14.00 15.38 -7.76
N VAL A 158 13.74 16.63 -8.09
CA VAL A 158 13.34 17.66 -7.11
C VAL A 158 12.05 17.24 -6.41
N SER A 159 11.05 16.74 -7.15
CA SER A 159 9.80 16.26 -6.57
C SER A 159 10.02 15.09 -5.61
N LEU A 160 10.82 14.09 -6.00
CA LEU A 160 11.12 12.95 -5.15
C LEU A 160 11.88 13.35 -3.89
N LEU A 161 12.87 14.22 -4.00
CA LEU A 161 13.66 14.68 -2.85
C LEU A 161 12.82 15.55 -1.91
N VAL A 162 12.07 16.53 -2.43
CA VAL A 162 11.31 17.47 -1.57
C VAL A 162 10.05 16.80 -1.02
N GLN A 163 9.22 16.23 -1.87
CA GLN A 163 7.95 15.66 -1.45
C GLN A 163 8.14 14.29 -0.80
N GLY A 164 8.98 13.40 -1.38
CA GLY A 164 9.16 12.04 -0.87
C GLY A 164 9.67 12.02 0.58
N THR A 165 10.69 12.80 0.89
CA THR A 165 11.28 12.86 2.25
C THR A 165 10.36 13.58 3.25
N SER A 166 9.56 14.54 2.79
CA SER A 166 8.71 15.35 3.66
C SER A 166 7.32 14.77 3.94
N LEU A 167 6.91 13.70 3.25
CA LEU A 167 5.58 13.09 3.41
C LEU A 167 5.21 12.76 4.87
N PRO A 168 6.06 12.06 5.65
CA PRO A 168 5.74 11.74 7.04
C PRO A 168 5.65 12.99 7.94
N LEU A 169 6.48 14.00 7.65
CA LEU A 169 6.49 15.26 8.38
C LEU A 169 5.20 16.04 8.14
N VAL A 170 4.77 16.15 6.88
CA VAL A 170 3.54 16.86 6.51
C VAL A 170 2.30 16.14 7.06
N ALA A 171 2.26 14.79 7.03
CA ALA A 171 1.19 14.02 7.64
C ALA A 171 1.06 14.28 9.15
N LYS A 172 2.19 14.31 9.87
CA LYS A 172 2.22 14.65 11.30
C LYS A 172 1.80 16.10 11.57
N TRP A 173 2.29 17.05 10.77
CA TRP A 173 1.96 18.46 10.90
C TRP A 173 0.46 18.74 10.69
N LEU A 174 -0.15 18.09 9.72
CA LEU A 174 -1.58 18.19 9.45
C LEU A 174 -2.44 17.38 10.44
N LYS A 175 -1.82 16.59 11.32
CA LYS A 175 -2.48 15.66 12.27
C LYS A 175 -3.36 14.62 11.55
N LEU A 176 -2.93 14.19 10.38
CA LEU A 176 -3.56 13.15 9.57
C LEU A 176 -2.85 11.78 9.75
N ALA A 177 -1.68 11.76 10.40
CA ALA A 177 -1.07 10.51 10.81
C ALA A 177 -1.94 9.90 11.91
N ASP A 178 -2.63 8.81 11.60
CA ASP A 178 -3.23 7.97 12.62
C ASP A 178 -2.13 7.61 13.62
N LYS A 179 -2.46 7.65 14.92
CA LYS A 179 -1.61 7.00 15.90
C LYS A 179 -1.44 5.58 15.38
N PRO A 180 -0.19 5.06 15.32
CA PRO A 180 -0.04 3.67 14.92
C PRO A 180 -1.03 2.90 15.77
N SER A 181 -2.03 2.30 15.12
CA SER A 181 -2.91 1.36 15.80
C SER A 181 -1.96 0.41 16.49
N LYS A 182 -2.07 0.27 17.81
CA LYS A 182 -1.25 -0.69 18.56
C LYS A 182 -1.48 -2.11 18.05
N PHE A 183 -2.45 -2.26 17.17
CA PHE A 183 -2.83 -3.50 16.50
C PHE A 183 -2.41 -3.46 15.03
N LYS A 184 -1.27 -4.02 14.75
CA LYS A 184 -0.95 -4.56 13.43
C LYS A 184 -1.71 -5.89 13.30
N ALA A 185 -2.97 -5.81 12.87
CA ALA A 185 -3.78 -7.01 12.66
C ALA A 185 -2.99 -8.03 11.83
N PHE A 186 -2.76 -9.21 12.38
CA PHE A 186 -2.12 -10.38 11.75
C PHE A 186 -0.67 -10.22 11.27
N GLU A 187 -0.02 -9.07 11.36
CA GLU A 187 1.40 -8.95 11.01
C GLU A 187 2.31 -9.68 12.01
N ASP A 188 1.86 -9.82 13.27
CA ASP A 188 2.61 -10.54 14.29
C ASP A 188 2.48 -12.07 14.17
N PHE A 189 1.43 -12.54 13.49
CA PHE A 189 1.25 -13.97 13.17
C PHE A 189 1.57 -14.17 11.68
N ASP A 190 2.74 -14.64 11.35
CA ASP A 190 3.20 -14.87 9.97
C ASP A 190 2.54 -16.12 9.34
N VAL A 191 1.21 -16.28 9.54
CA VAL A 191 0.41 -17.39 9.07
C VAL A 191 -0.45 -16.97 7.88
N GLU A 192 -0.28 -17.66 6.75
CA GLU A 192 -1.12 -17.46 5.56
C GLU A 192 -2.44 -18.22 5.67
N PHE A 193 -3.48 -17.56 6.11
CA PHE A 193 -4.85 -18.10 6.05
C PHE A 193 -5.59 -17.66 4.79
N SER A 194 -6.56 -18.46 4.33
CA SER A 194 -7.45 -18.07 3.23
C SER A 194 -8.29 -16.85 3.62
N GLU A 195 -8.74 -16.08 2.63
CA GLU A 195 -9.55 -14.87 2.85
C GLU A 195 -10.84 -15.16 3.65
N GLU A 196 -11.42 -16.35 3.45
CA GLU A 196 -12.64 -16.80 4.14
C GLU A 196 -12.38 -17.08 5.63
N ILE A 197 -11.22 -17.63 5.96
CA ILE A 197 -10.83 -17.87 7.36
C ILE A 197 -10.43 -16.56 8.04
N LYS A 198 -9.81 -15.63 7.31
CA LYS A 198 -9.43 -14.32 7.86
C LYS A 198 -10.63 -13.47 8.28
N SER A 199 -11.78 -13.62 7.62
CA SER A 199 -12.99 -12.87 7.99
C SER A 199 -13.56 -13.29 9.35
N ALA A 200 -13.22 -14.52 9.80
CA ALA A 200 -13.64 -15.06 11.09
C ALA A 200 -12.56 -14.94 12.18
N MET A 201 -11.40 -14.35 11.86
CA MET A 201 -10.26 -14.26 12.78
C MET A 201 -10.13 -12.87 13.38
N THR A 202 -9.81 -12.82 14.66
CA THR A 202 -9.56 -11.58 15.40
C THR A 202 -8.31 -11.75 16.25
N GLU A 203 -7.50 -10.69 16.33
CA GLU A 203 -6.37 -10.62 17.25
C GLU A 203 -6.78 -9.76 18.46
N ILE A 204 -6.51 -10.24 19.67
CA ILE A 204 -6.71 -9.51 20.91
C ILE A 204 -5.43 -9.49 21.74
N GLU A 205 -5.13 -8.36 22.36
CA GLU A 205 -4.04 -8.22 23.32
C GLU A 205 -4.60 -8.25 24.75
N ILE A 206 -4.02 -9.07 25.59
CA ILE A 206 -4.39 -9.17 26.99
C ILE A 206 -3.82 -7.98 27.76
N SER A 207 -4.69 -7.14 28.26
CA SER A 207 -4.34 -6.04 29.16
C SER A 207 -4.44 -6.48 30.64
N GLU A 208 -3.91 -5.67 31.56
CA GLU A 208 -4.09 -5.89 33.00
C GLU A 208 -5.57 -5.87 33.41
N GLU A 209 -6.40 -5.11 32.67
CA GLU A 209 -7.85 -5.07 32.91
C GLU A 209 -8.53 -6.34 32.43
N THR A 210 -8.09 -6.89 31.30
CA THR A 210 -8.62 -8.14 30.72
C THR A 210 -8.31 -9.35 31.62
N GLN A 211 -7.16 -9.35 32.30
CA GLN A 211 -6.80 -10.42 33.24
C GLN A 211 -7.75 -10.54 34.45
N LYS A 212 -8.54 -9.52 34.76
CA LYS A 212 -9.54 -9.59 35.83
C LYS A 212 -10.68 -10.55 35.54
N TYR A 213 -10.93 -10.84 34.26
CA TYR A 213 -11.98 -11.75 33.80
C TYR A 213 -11.57 -13.22 33.78
N GLY A 214 -10.26 -13.53 33.83
CA GLY A 214 -9.76 -14.89 33.92
C GLY A 214 -8.22 -14.92 33.90
N LYS A 215 -7.63 -15.74 34.75
CA LYS A 215 -6.18 -15.96 34.78
C LYS A 215 -5.74 -17.02 33.76
N ASN A 216 -6.63 -17.96 33.44
CA ASN A 216 -6.41 -19.00 32.47
C ASN A 216 -7.36 -18.84 31.30
N LEU A 217 -6.99 -19.39 30.15
CA LEU A 217 -7.81 -19.30 28.93
C LEU A 217 -9.24 -19.81 29.10
N ILE A 218 -9.42 -20.88 29.88
CA ILE A 218 -10.73 -21.50 30.14
C ILE A 218 -11.67 -20.60 30.98
N GLU A 219 -11.10 -19.68 31.73
CA GLU A 219 -11.86 -18.74 32.56
C GLU A 219 -12.31 -17.51 31.79
N MET A 220 -11.76 -17.29 30.60
CA MET A 220 -12.13 -16.17 29.75
C MET A 220 -13.57 -16.34 29.24
N PRO A 221 -14.44 -15.34 29.38
CA PRO A 221 -15.83 -15.40 28.93
C PRO A 221 -15.92 -15.22 27.41
N LEU A 222 -15.35 -16.16 26.67
CA LEU A 222 -15.46 -16.18 25.20
C LEU A 222 -16.79 -16.82 24.79
N PRO A 223 -17.43 -16.35 23.70
CA PRO A 223 -18.67 -16.91 23.19
C PRO A 223 -18.52 -18.39 22.80
N ASP A 224 -19.63 -19.10 22.78
CA ASP A 224 -19.69 -20.45 22.19
C ASP A 224 -19.18 -20.42 20.75
N LYS A 225 -18.56 -21.52 20.31
CA LYS A 225 -17.94 -21.66 18.97
C LYS A 225 -16.77 -20.70 18.71
N THR A 226 -16.10 -20.26 19.77
CA THR A 226 -14.88 -19.47 19.68
C THR A 226 -13.67 -20.33 20.03
N LEU A 227 -12.63 -20.26 19.20
CA LEU A 227 -11.40 -21.00 19.39
C LEU A 227 -10.21 -20.06 19.43
N VAL A 228 -9.40 -20.15 20.47
CA VAL A 228 -8.08 -19.50 20.50
C VAL A 228 -7.07 -20.44 19.85
N VAL A 229 -6.61 -20.06 18.68
CA VAL A 229 -5.74 -20.90 17.83
C VAL A 229 -4.29 -20.84 18.29
N MET A 230 -3.85 -19.64 18.69
CA MET A 230 -2.44 -19.39 18.98
C MET A 230 -2.29 -18.23 19.97
N VAL A 231 -1.24 -18.29 20.77
CA VAL A 231 -0.81 -17.22 21.66
C VAL A 231 0.60 -16.80 21.26
N LYS A 232 0.83 -15.48 21.18
CA LYS A 232 2.15 -14.90 21.05
C LYS A 232 2.54 -14.25 22.38
N ARG A 233 3.67 -14.66 22.93
CA ARG A 233 4.29 -14.11 24.14
C ARG A 233 5.77 -13.88 23.90
N ASP A 234 6.28 -12.69 24.15
CA ASP A 234 7.72 -12.37 24.04
C ASP A 234 8.35 -12.89 22.73
N GLU A 235 7.71 -12.65 21.58
CA GLU A 235 8.11 -13.11 20.24
C GLU A 235 8.06 -14.64 20.02
N GLN A 236 7.53 -15.42 20.97
CA GLN A 236 7.32 -16.86 20.81
C GLN A 236 5.84 -17.20 20.58
N TYR A 237 5.60 -18.12 19.66
CA TYR A 237 4.26 -18.60 19.33
C TYR A 237 4.05 -20.00 19.88
N PHE A 238 2.90 -20.24 20.51
CA PHE A 238 2.51 -21.57 20.98
C PHE A 238 1.00 -21.77 20.89
N VAL A 239 0.59 -23.04 20.78
CA VAL A 239 -0.82 -23.44 20.80
C VAL A 239 -1.27 -23.53 22.26
N PRO A 240 -2.27 -22.73 22.68
CA PRO A 240 -2.72 -22.76 24.06
C PRO A 240 -3.61 -23.96 24.35
N THR A 241 -3.71 -24.30 25.63
CA THR A 241 -4.72 -25.19 26.18
C THR A 241 -5.65 -24.39 27.08
N GLY A 242 -6.80 -24.94 27.49
CA GLY A 242 -7.72 -24.25 28.40
C GLY A 242 -7.07 -23.83 29.72
N GLN A 243 -6.02 -24.53 30.18
CA GLN A 243 -5.27 -24.22 31.41
C GLN A 243 -4.09 -23.27 31.19
N THR A 244 -3.89 -22.79 29.99
CA THR A 244 -2.81 -21.83 29.68
C THR A 244 -3.03 -20.56 30.45
N ALA A 245 -2.09 -20.19 31.29
CA ALA A 245 -2.10 -18.92 32.02
C ALA A 245 -1.84 -17.77 31.05
N LEU A 246 -2.65 -16.72 31.12
CA LEU A 246 -2.56 -15.52 30.32
C LEU A 246 -1.86 -14.39 31.09
N TYR A 247 -0.97 -13.69 30.42
CA TYR A 247 -0.22 -12.56 30.97
C TYR A 247 -0.53 -11.27 30.20
N ALA A 248 -0.40 -10.14 30.84
CA ALA A 248 -0.51 -8.85 30.18
C ALA A 248 0.55 -8.72 29.08
N GLY A 249 0.13 -8.34 27.87
CA GLY A 249 0.97 -8.30 26.68
C GLY A 249 0.90 -9.54 25.80
N ASP A 250 0.23 -10.64 26.25
CA ASP A 250 -0.05 -11.78 25.38
C ASP A 250 -1.00 -11.36 24.25
N LYS A 251 -0.72 -11.83 23.04
CA LYS A 251 -1.59 -11.66 21.90
C LYS A 251 -2.23 -12.99 21.53
N LEU A 252 -3.54 -12.99 21.50
CA LEU A 252 -4.34 -14.17 21.18
C LEU A 252 -4.87 -14.08 19.77
N LEU A 253 -4.72 -15.13 18.99
CA LEU A 253 -5.39 -15.31 17.71
C LEU A 253 -6.66 -16.11 17.91
N VAL A 254 -7.78 -15.48 17.70
CA VAL A 254 -9.12 -16.02 18.00
C VAL A 254 -9.89 -16.19 16.70
N ILE A 255 -10.56 -17.33 16.55
CA ILE A 255 -11.51 -17.61 15.47
C ILE A 255 -12.90 -17.80 16.09
N SER A 256 -13.90 -17.17 15.50
CA SER A 256 -15.29 -17.34 15.91
C SER A 256 -16.22 -17.37 14.71
N ASP A 257 -17.27 -18.20 14.79
CA ASP A 257 -18.34 -18.26 13.81
C ASP A 257 -19.37 -17.12 14.01
N ASP A 258 -19.38 -16.48 15.20
CA ASP A 258 -20.31 -15.43 15.58
C ASP A 258 -19.56 -14.13 15.90
N GLU A 259 -19.48 -13.25 14.91
CA GLU A 259 -18.83 -11.94 15.03
C GLU A 259 -19.55 -11.00 16.01
N GLU A 260 -20.87 -11.05 16.05
CA GLU A 260 -21.65 -10.12 16.88
C GLU A 260 -21.50 -10.48 18.36
N ALA A 261 -21.61 -11.76 18.72
CA ALA A 261 -21.39 -12.24 20.07
C ALA A 261 -19.95 -11.99 20.56
N LEU A 262 -18.97 -12.15 19.66
CA LEU A 262 -17.56 -11.88 19.97
C LEU A 262 -17.32 -10.40 20.22
N ARG A 263 -17.92 -9.53 19.42
CA ARG A 263 -17.84 -8.07 19.58
C ARG A 263 -18.47 -7.60 20.89
N GLU A 264 -19.64 -8.12 21.22
CA GLU A 264 -20.31 -7.80 22.48
C GLU A 264 -19.46 -8.24 23.68
N THR A 265 -18.88 -9.43 23.61
CA THR A 265 -18.00 -9.97 24.65
C THR A 265 -16.74 -9.10 24.82
N TYR A 266 -16.10 -8.68 23.74
CA TYR A 266 -14.92 -7.81 23.81
C TYR A 266 -15.26 -6.44 24.40
N THR A 267 -16.37 -5.85 23.99
CA THR A 267 -16.84 -4.58 24.55
C THR A 267 -17.08 -4.69 26.06
N ASN A 268 -17.68 -5.80 26.51
CA ASN A 268 -17.92 -6.06 27.93
C ASN A 268 -16.62 -6.28 28.74
N MET A 269 -15.58 -6.80 28.09
CA MET A 269 -14.24 -6.95 28.69
C MET A 269 -13.38 -5.69 28.62
N GLY A 270 -13.91 -4.57 28.11
CA GLY A 270 -13.15 -3.33 27.95
C GLY A 270 -12.13 -3.35 26.82
N ILE A 271 -12.23 -4.33 25.90
CA ILE A 271 -11.39 -4.43 24.71
C ILE A 271 -12.07 -3.65 23.58
N TYR A 272 -11.66 -2.41 23.36
CA TYR A 272 -12.23 -1.54 22.32
C TYR A 272 -11.44 -1.53 21.02
N ASP A 273 -10.25 -2.10 21.01
CA ASP A 273 -9.30 -2.09 19.90
C ASP A 273 -9.20 -3.49 19.28
N PHE A 274 -10.26 -3.93 18.59
CA PHE A 274 -10.25 -5.16 17.82
C PHE A 274 -10.54 -4.86 16.34
N THR A 275 -9.77 -5.46 15.45
CA THR A 275 -9.91 -5.25 14.01
C THR A 275 -10.57 -6.47 13.37
N TYR A 276 -11.78 -6.28 12.83
CA TYR A 276 -12.39 -7.23 11.90
C TYR A 276 -11.99 -6.86 10.47
N GLN A 277 -11.47 -7.80 9.72
CA GLN A 277 -11.37 -7.65 8.27
C GLN A 277 -12.76 -7.88 7.66
N ARG A 278 -13.54 -6.82 7.54
CA ARG A 278 -14.80 -6.86 6.80
C ARG A 278 -14.51 -6.63 5.33
N ASN A 279 -14.56 -7.67 4.51
CA ASN A 279 -14.66 -7.53 3.06
C ASN A 279 -16.04 -6.93 2.72
N ARG A 280 -16.04 -5.70 2.23
CA ARG A 280 -17.16 -5.15 1.45
C ARG A 280 -16.94 -5.43 -0.04
#